data_8c0e07a267c67db7b46afa89cdf974d3
#
_entry.id   8c0e07a267c67db7b46afa89cdf974d3
#
_cell.length_a   1.000
_cell.length_b   1.000
_cell.length_c   1.000
_cell.angle_alpha   90.00
_cell.angle_beta   90.00
_cell.angle_gamma   90.00
#
_symmetry.space_group_name_H-M   'P 1'
#
loop_
_entity.id
_entity.type
_entity.pdbx_description
1 polymer ?
#
loop_
_entity_poly.entity_id
_entity_poly.type
_entity_poly.pdbx_seq_one_letter_code
_entity_poly.pdbx_strand_id
1 'polypeptide(L)'
;MKIINPPALLVLDVQKGFDDPFWGKRNNPQAEENILLLLTEWRKRDWEIIYSQHLSLLPHSPLHYKNKTGVEFKEIIAPLPQEIVFQKNVNSAFIGTELESHLREKQVQSVLITGLSTQHCVSTSARMSANLGFETFLVEDATAAYEITDHTNTTITPEDVHKHEIAALHKEFATIVKTDDVLTQLKQS
;
A
#
# COMPACT_ATOMS: atom_id res chain seq x y z
N MET A 1 0.05 -19.57 3.37
CA MET A 1 1.37 -19.04 3.00
C MET A 1 2.41 -19.67 3.91
N LYS A 2 3.44 -20.35 3.42
CA LYS A 2 4.52 -20.87 4.25
C LYS A 2 5.63 -19.80 4.22
N ILE A 3 5.76 -19.02 5.29
CA ILE A 3 6.76 -17.95 5.37
C ILE A 3 8.14 -18.61 5.59
N ILE A 4 8.80 -18.97 4.50
CA ILE A 4 10.18 -19.49 4.54
C ILE A 4 11.16 -18.31 4.66
N ASN A 5 10.90 -17.22 3.94
CA ASN A 5 11.57 -15.92 4.07
C ASN A 5 10.49 -14.86 4.34
N PRO A 6 10.65 -14.01 5.37
CA PRO A 6 9.64 -12.99 5.64
C PRO A 6 9.52 -12.03 4.46
N PRO A 7 8.29 -11.72 4.01
CA PRO A 7 8.10 -10.68 3.00
C PRO A 7 8.49 -9.31 3.57
N ALA A 8 9.03 -8.43 2.73
CA ALA A 8 9.10 -7.02 3.09
C ALA A 8 7.67 -6.44 3.16
N LEU A 9 7.36 -5.71 4.22
CA LEU A 9 6.10 -4.99 4.36
C LEU A 9 6.22 -3.64 3.65
N LEU A 10 5.48 -3.47 2.57
CA LEU A 10 5.42 -2.23 1.81
C LEU A 10 4.14 -1.45 2.14
N VAL A 11 4.30 -0.34 2.86
CA VAL A 11 3.21 0.57 3.26
C VAL A 11 3.14 1.73 2.26
N LEU A 12 2.11 1.71 1.42
CA LEU A 12 1.98 2.68 0.33
C LEU A 12 1.16 3.90 0.75
N ASP A 13 1.80 5.06 0.76
CA ASP A 13 1.19 6.39 0.71
C ASP A 13 0.09 6.67 1.75
N VAL A 14 0.17 6.12 2.96
CA VAL A 14 -0.84 6.35 4.01
C VAL A 14 -0.63 7.74 4.64
N GLN A 15 -1.06 8.76 3.90
CA GLN A 15 -0.81 10.19 4.18
C GLN A 15 -2.10 10.91 4.60
N LYS A 16 -1.94 12.00 5.37
CA LYS A 16 -3.06 12.82 5.89
C LYS A 16 -3.94 13.41 4.77
N GLY A 17 -3.35 13.70 3.61
CA GLY A 17 -4.09 14.21 2.45
C GLY A 17 -5.16 13.25 1.90
N PHE A 18 -5.12 11.97 2.27
CA PHE A 18 -6.19 11.02 1.94
C PHE A 18 -7.46 11.18 2.80
N ASP A 19 -7.43 12.00 3.86
CA ASP A 19 -8.61 12.36 4.63
C ASP A 19 -9.35 13.58 4.05
N ASP A 20 -8.82 14.18 2.98
CA ASP A 20 -9.44 15.32 2.32
C ASP A 20 -10.74 14.88 1.59
N PRO A 21 -11.84 15.66 1.70
CA PRO A 21 -13.09 15.40 0.98
C PRO A 21 -12.96 15.31 -0.54
N PHE A 22 -11.86 15.78 -1.10
CA PHE A 22 -11.52 15.64 -2.51
C PHE A 22 -11.66 14.19 -3.03
N TRP A 23 -11.37 13.21 -2.20
CA TRP A 23 -11.39 11.80 -2.58
C TRP A 23 -12.79 11.16 -2.54
N GLY A 24 -13.78 11.84 -1.97
CA GLY A 24 -15.12 11.30 -1.76
C GLY A 24 -15.16 10.19 -0.69
N LYS A 25 -16.14 9.29 -0.81
CA LYS A 25 -16.31 8.18 0.14
C LYS A 25 -15.24 7.11 -0.04
N ARG A 26 -14.87 6.45 1.06
CA ARG A 26 -13.94 5.30 1.02
C ARG A 26 -14.55 4.07 1.68
N ASN A 27 -14.05 2.89 1.29
CA ASN A 27 -14.31 1.63 2.00
C ASN A 27 -13.23 1.37 3.06
N ASN A 28 -13.27 0.21 3.69
CA ASN A 28 -12.29 -0.30 4.65
C ASN A 28 -11.82 0.77 5.65
N PRO A 29 -12.73 1.29 6.50
CA PRO A 29 -12.39 2.34 7.46
C PRO A 29 -11.33 1.91 8.48
N GLN A 30 -11.13 0.59 8.68
CA GLN A 30 -10.11 0.03 9.58
C GLN A 30 -8.77 -0.27 8.89
N ALA A 31 -8.55 0.16 7.64
CA ALA A 31 -7.33 -0.20 6.91
C ALA A 31 -6.05 0.24 7.66
N GLU A 32 -6.03 1.44 8.24
CA GLU A 32 -4.88 1.93 8.99
C GLU A 32 -4.63 1.13 10.28
N GLU A 33 -5.70 0.70 10.96
CA GLU A 33 -5.59 -0.17 12.15
C GLU A 33 -5.01 -1.54 11.78
N ASN A 34 -5.45 -2.11 10.67
CA ASN A 34 -4.92 -3.36 10.12
C ASN A 34 -3.43 -3.22 9.72
N ILE A 35 -3.05 -2.09 9.11
CA ILE A 35 -1.64 -1.80 8.83
C ILE A 35 -0.83 -1.73 10.12
N LEU A 36 -1.35 -1.08 11.17
CA LEU A 36 -0.67 -0.99 12.46
C LEU A 36 -0.43 -2.37 13.09
N LEU A 37 -1.41 -3.29 13.00
CA LEU A 37 -1.25 -4.66 13.48
C LEU A 37 -0.11 -5.37 12.76
N LEU A 38 -0.02 -5.25 11.44
CA LEU A 38 1.08 -5.82 10.65
C LEU A 38 2.42 -5.16 10.99
N LEU A 39 2.48 -3.83 11.05
CA LEU A 39 3.69 -3.09 11.45
C LEU A 39 4.21 -3.54 12.82
N THR A 40 3.30 -3.73 13.78
CA THR A 40 3.65 -4.19 15.14
C THR A 40 4.36 -5.55 15.09
N GLU A 41 3.87 -6.48 14.28
CA GLU A 41 4.48 -7.81 14.16
C GLU A 41 5.80 -7.78 13.38
N TRP A 42 5.93 -6.94 12.34
CA TRP A 42 7.19 -6.76 11.59
C TRP A 42 8.25 -6.11 12.47
N ARG A 43 7.91 -5.02 13.17
CA ARG A 43 8.81 -4.33 14.10
C ARG A 43 9.31 -5.25 15.22
N LYS A 44 8.42 -6.06 15.80
CA LYS A 44 8.76 -7.03 16.84
C LYS A 44 9.77 -8.08 16.36
N ARG A 45 9.77 -8.39 15.07
CA ARG A 45 10.64 -9.41 14.44
C ARG A 45 11.87 -8.82 13.76
N ASP A 46 12.02 -7.51 13.77
CA ASP A 46 13.06 -6.78 13.04
C ASP A 46 13.10 -7.14 11.54
N TRP A 47 11.91 -7.25 10.93
CA TRP A 47 11.74 -7.54 9.52
C TRP A 47 11.66 -6.26 8.70
N GLU A 48 11.96 -6.39 7.40
CA GLU A 48 12.02 -5.25 6.49
C GLU A 48 10.68 -4.55 6.34
N ILE A 49 10.66 -3.24 6.68
CA ILE A 49 9.50 -2.34 6.53
C ILE A 49 9.92 -1.20 5.62
N ILE A 50 9.12 -0.95 4.60
CA ILE A 50 9.38 0.06 3.59
C ILE A 50 8.12 0.91 3.43
N TYR A 51 8.31 2.23 3.42
CA TYR A 51 7.23 3.17 3.12
C TYR A 51 7.42 3.80 1.76
N SER A 52 6.32 4.08 1.06
CA SER A 52 6.32 5.07 0.01
C SER A 52 5.57 6.32 0.44
N GLN A 53 6.03 7.47 -0.03
CA GLN A 53 5.38 8.75 0.16
C GLN A 53 5.10 9.39 -1.19
N HIS A 54 3.83 9.56 -1.52
CA HIS A 54 3.42 10.19 -2.77
C HIS A 54 3.49 11.71 -2.66
N LEU A 55 4.30 12.33 -3.52
CA LEU A 55 4.45 13.77 -3.67
C LEU A 55 3.87 14.18 -5.03
N SER A 56 2.56 14.37 -5.10
CA SER A 56 1.86 14.68 -6.33
C SER A 56 2.35 15.98 -6.97
N LEU A 57 2.48 15.96 -8.29
CA LEU A 57 2.75 17.16 -9.10
C LEU A 57 1.47 17.86 -9.56
N LEU A 58 0.30 17.26 -9.34
CA LEU A 58 -1.00 17.84 -9.71
C LEU A 58 -1.38 18.97 -8.74
N PRO A 59 -1.54 20.22 -9.20
CA PRO A 59 -1.70 21.40 -8.32
C PRO A 59 -2.87 21.32 -7.34
N HIS A 60 -3.94 20.61 -7.70
CA HIS A 60 -5.17 20.50 -6.89
C HIS A 60 -5.22 19.23 -6.04
N SER A 61 -4.19 18.38 -6.10
CA SER A 61 -4.15 17.17 -5.29
C SER A 61 -3.91 17.51 -3.81
N PRO A 62 -4.68 16.92 -2.88
CA PRO A 62 -4.37 17.00 -1.45
C PRO A 62 -2.98 16.48 -1.09
N LEU A 63 -2.40 15.61 -1.94
CA LEU A 63 -1.05 15.08 -1.84
C LEU A 63 -0.01 15.90 -2.62
N HIS A 64 -0.35 17.12 -3.06
CA HIS A 64 0.60 17.96 -3.78
C HIS A 64 1.84 18.23 -2.93
N TYR A 65 3.04 18.11 -3.51
CA TYR A 65 4.33 18.21 -2.79
C TYR A 65 4.51 19.52 -1.98
N LYS A 66 3.79 20.60 -2.31
CA LYS A 66 3.75 21.85 -1.54
C LYS A 66 2.74 21.86 -0.39
N ASN A 67 1.84 20.92 -0.33
CA ASN A 67 0.90 20.78 0.79
C ASN A 67 1.58 20.02 1.94
N LYS A 68 2.29 20.75 2.78
CA LYS A 68 3.11 20.18 3.85
C LYS A 68 2.34 19.23 4.76
N THR A 69 1.11 19.58 5.14
CA THR A 69 0.26 18.73 5.99
C THR A 69 -0.27 17.52 5.24
N GLY A 70 -0.73 17.69 4.00
CA GLY A 70 -1.32 16.61 3.22
C GLY A 70 -0.32 15.50 2.89
N VAL A 71 0.95 15.82 2.71
CA VAL A 71 1.99 14.82 2.41
C VAL A 71 2.53 14.10 3.64
N GLU A 72 2.25 14.57 4.87
CA GLU A 72 2.64 13.88 6.09
C GLU A 72 1.94 12.52 6.22
N PHE A 73 2.66 11.54 6.77
CA PHE A 73 2.05 10.26 7.13
C PHE A 73 1.00 10.43 8.23
N LYS A 74 -0.03 9.58 8.21
CA LYS A 74 -0.97 9.47 9.33
C LYS A 74 -0.23 8.99 10.57
N GLU A 75 -0.47 9.63 11.71
CA GLU A 75 0.29 9.40 12.94
C GLU A 75 0.26 7.96 13.43
N ILE A 76 -0.88 7.30 13.27
CA ILE A 76 -1.09 5.92 13.73
C ILE A 76 -0.12 4.91 13.08
N ILE A 77 0.37 5.22 11.84
CA ILE A 77 1.26 4.32 11.10
C ILE A 77 2.55 5.02 10.67
N ALA A 78 2.89 6.16 11.24
CA ALA A 78 4.07 6.90 10.85
C ALA A 78 5.36 6.05 10.93
N PRO A 79 6.28 6.21 9.96
CA PRO A 79 7.54 5.48 9.96
C PRO A 79 8.40 5.84 11.18
N LEU A 80 9.11 4.86 11.72
CA LEU A 80 10.14 5.09 12.73
C LEU A 80 11.42 5.62 12.06
N PRO A 81 12.32 6.29 12.82
CA PRO A 81 13.51 6.92 12.25
C PRO A 81 14.45 5.98 11.46
N GLN A 82 14.43 4.68 11.77
CA GLN A 82 15.24 3.67 11.07
C GLN A 82 14.53 3.04 9.88
N GLU A 83 13.22 3.28 9.69
CA GLU A 83 12.45 2.71 8.59
C GLU A 83 12.62 3.56 7.32
N ILE A 84 12.81 2.88 6.20
CA ILE A 84 13.11 3.57 4.95
C ILE A 84 11.84 4.13 4.29
N VAL A 85 11.95 5.33 3.74
CA VAL A 85 10.88 6.01 3.01
C VAL A 85 11.35 6.36 1.62
N PHE A 86 10.69 5.83 0.58
CA PHE A 86 10.90 6.22 -0.81
C PHE A 86 9.86 7.26 -1.23
N GLN A 87 10.31 8.42 -1.68
CA GLN A 87 9.44 9.46 -2.23
C GLN A 87 9.22 9.24 -3.71
N LYS A 88 7.98 9.37 -4.17
CA LYS A 88 7.59 9.22 -5.57
C LYS A 88 6.60 10.27 -6.00
N ASN A 89 6.47 10.49 -7.30
CA ASN A 89 5.51 11.43 -7.90
C ASN A 89 4.59 10.77 -8.94
N VAL A 90 4.66 9.46 -9.06
CA VAL A 90 3.80 8.61 -9.92
C VAL A 90 3.19 7.49 -9.09
N ASN A 91 2.23 6.74 -9.65
CA ASN A 91 1.49 5.74 -8.88
C ASN A 91 2.37 4.55 -8.45
N SER A 92 3.24 4.05 -9.32
CA SER A 92 4.12 2.94 -8.94
C SER A 92 5.18 3.37 -7.93
N ALA A 93 5.34 2.62 -6.85
CA ALA A 93 6.42 2.81 -5.89
C ALA A 93 7.81 2.43 -6.44
N PHE A 94 7.85 1.73 -7.56
CA PHE A 94 9.09 1.27 -8.21
C PHE A 94 9.61 2.24 -9.28
N ILE A 95 8.79 3.19 -9.73
CA ILE A 95 9.19 4.11 -10.81
C ILE A 95 9.81 5.37 -10.25
N GLY A 96 11.06 5.63 -10.65
CA GLY A 96 11.82 6.81 -10.21
C GLY A 96 12.24 6.76 -8.73
N THR A 97 12.33 5.56 -8.16
CA THR A 97 12.81 5.31 -6.80
C THR A 97 13.84 4.18 -6.80
N GLU A 98 14.57 4.03 -5.71
CA GLU A 98 15.51 2.92 -5.49
C GLU A 98 14.85 1.70 -4.81
N LEU A 99 13.52 1.59 -4.83
CA LEU A 99 12.82 0.50 -4.13
C LEU A 99 13.23 -0.88 -4.64
N GLU A 100 13.33 -1.06 -5.97
CA GLU A 100 13.74 -2.36 -6.53
C GLU A 100 15.16 -2.71 -6.12
N SER A 101 16.13 -1.80 -6.30
CA SER A 101 17.52 -2.04 -5.92
C SER A 101 17.66 -2.38 -4.43
N HIS A 102 16.96 -1.64 -3.57
CA HIS A 102 16.92 -1.91 -2.13
C HIS A 102 16.41 -3.31 -1.81
N LEU A 103 15.28 -3.73 -2.40
CA LEU A 103 14.73 -5.07 -2.21
C LEU A 103 15.71 -6.15 -2.69
N ARG A 104 16.39 -5.93 -3.83
CA ARG A 104 17.41 -6.86 -4.36
C ARG A 104 18.64 -6.96 -3.44
N GLU A 105 19.15 -5.84 -2.97
CA GLU A 105 20.28 -5.79 -2.03
C GLU A 105 19.98 -6.50 -0.71
N LYS A 106 18.75 -6.37 -0.22
CA LYS A 106 18.25 -7.07 0.97
C LYS A 106 17.87 -8.54 0.70
N GLN A 107 18.03 -9.02 -0.54
CA GLN A 107 17.68 -10.38 -0.95
C GLN A 107 16.20 -10.74 -0.70
N VAL A 108 15.32 -9.72 -0.70
CA VAL A 108 13.88 -9.90 -0.55
C VAL A 108 13.32 -10.63 -1.77
N GLN A 109 12.57 -11.69 -1.54
CA GLN A 109 11.92 -12.48 -2.59
C GLN A 109 10.42 -12.19 -2.70
N SER A 110 9.81 -11.77 -1.60
CA SER A 110 8.37 -11.52 -1.52
C SER A 110 8.05 -10.19 -0.85
N VAL A 111 6.96 -9.55 -1.31
CA VAL A 111 6.49 -8.26 -0.82
C VAL A 111 5.05 -8.38 -0.36
N LEU A 112 4.76 -7.91 0.86
CA LEU A 112 3.40 -7.78 1.40
C LEU A 112 2.96 -6.33 1.27
N ILE A 113 1.97 -6.06 0.42
CA ILE A 113 1.53 -4.71 0.06
C ILE A 113 0.30 -4.31 0.88
N THR A 114 0.36 -3.11 1.45
CA THR A 114 -0.72 -2.42 2.16
C THR A 114 -0.77 -0.95 1.75
N GLY A 115 -1.80 -0.20 2.14
CA GLY A 115 -1.82 1.26 1.99
C GLY A 115 -2.91 1.80 1.08
N LEU A 116 -2.71 3.01 0.56
CA LEU A 116 -3.72 3.80 -0.16
C LEU A 116 -3.22 4.22 -1.56
N SER A 117 -4.12 4.37 -2.52
CA SER A 117 -5.45 3.80 -2.60
C SER A 117 -5.44 2.57 -3.49
N THR A 118 -6.38 1.65 -3.25
CA THR A 118 -6.43 0.35 -3.95
C THR A 118 -6.38 0.50 -5.47
N GLN A 119 -7.19 1.41 -6.04
CA GLN A 119 -7.31 1.60 -7.49
C GLN A 119 -6.14 2.37 -8.15
N HIS A 120 -5.24 2.97 -7.36
CA HIS A 120 -4.13 3.76 -7.89
C HIS A 120 -2.77 3.18 -7.49
N CYS A 121 -2.16 3.71 -6.43
CA CYS A 121 -0.79 3.36 -6.04
C CYS A 121 -0.65 1.89 -5.65
N VAL A 122 -1.64 1.32 -4.98
CA VAL A 122 -1.65 -0.08 -4.55
C VAL A 122 -1.69 -1.00 -5.78
N SER A 123 -2.71 -0.86 -6.64
CA SER A 123 -2.85 -1.68 -7.86
C SER A 123 -1.63 -1.57 -8.77
N THR A 124 -1.16 -0.33 -9.01
CA THR A 124 -0.01 -0.10 -9.89
C THR A 124 1.27 -0.70 -9.32
N SER A 125 1.51 -0.56 -8.01
CA SER A 125 2.71 -1.12 -7.39
C SER A 125 2.65 -2.65 -7.29
N ALA A 126 1.48 -3.24 -7.04
CA ALA A 126 1.30 -4.70 -7.05
C ALA A 126 1.62 -5.31 -8.42
N ARG A 127 1.11 -4.71 -9.50
CA ARG A 127 1.42 -5.12 -10.87
C ARG A 127 2.90 -5.00 -11.19
N MET A 128 3.53 -3.90 -10.79
CA MET A 128 4.96 -3.70 -11.02
C MET A 128 5.80 -4.67 -10.20
N SER A 129 5.48 -4.89 -8.91
CA SER A 129 6.15 -5.88 -8.06
C SER A 129 6.18 -7.27 -8.71
N ALA A 130 5.03 -7.75 -9.17
CA ALA A 130 4.92 -9.03 -9.86
C ALA A 130 5.71 -9.06 -11.19
N ASN A 131 5.62 -8.00 -11.99
CA ASN A 131 6.36 -7.90 -13.27
C ASN A 131 7.88 -7.88 -13.07
N LEU A 132 8.36 -7.39 -11.93
CA LEU A 132 9.77 -7.43 -11.53
C LEU A 132 10.18 -8.79 -10.93
N GLY A 133 9.24 -9.75 -10.82
CA GLY A 133 9.48 -11.11 -10.36
C GLY A 133 9.46 -11.30 -8.84
N PHE A 134 8.95 -10.34 -8.08
CA PHE A 134 8.71 -10.54 -6.64
C PHE A 134 7.42 -11.35 -6.42
N GLU A 135 7.46 -12.29 -5.49
CA GLU A 135 6.23 -12.91 -5.00
C GLU A 135 5.41 -11.85 -4.25
N THR A 136 4.26 -11.50 -4.78
CA THR A 136 3.48 -10.35 -4.32
C THR A 136 2.24 -10.81 -3.56
N PHE A 137 2.11 -10.35 -2.34
CA PHE A 137 0.92 -10.50 -1.51
C PHE A 137 0.25 -9.13 -1.34
N LEU A 138 -1.06 -9.10 -1.39
CA LEU A 138 -1.85 -7.90 -1.15
C LEU A 138 -2.83 -8.14 -0.01
N VAL A 139 -2.77 -7.31 1.03
CA VAL A 139 -3.66 -7.41 2.18
C VAL A 139 -4.91 -6.58 1.90
N GLU A 140 -6.01 -7.24 1.50
CA GLU A 140 -7.20 -6.56 1.00
C GLU A 140 -7.86 -5.64 2.04
N ASP A 141 -7.88 -6.02 3.31
CA ASP A 141 -8.47 -5.26 4.42
C ASP A 141 -7.50 -4.24 5.06
N ALA A 142 -6.24 -4.22 4.62
CA ALA A 142 -5.23 -3.20 4.92
C ALA A 142 -4.98 -2.25 3.74
N THR A 143 -5.91 -2.21 2.79
CA THR A 143 -5.98 -1.24 1.69
C THR A 143 -7.38 -0.68 1.60
N ALA A 144 -7.53 0.53 1.05
CA ALA A 144 -8.84 1.14 0.86
C ALA A 144 -8.94 1.82 -0.50
N ALA A 145 -10.14 1.73 -1.09
CA ALA A 145 -10.51 2.44 -2.32
C ALA A 145 -11.41 3.64 -2.01
N TYR A 146 -11.47 4.55 -2.94
CA TYR A 146 -12.36 5.69 -2.93
C TYR A 146 -13.35 5.59 -4.08
N GLU A 147 -14.52 6.24 -3.92
CA GLU A 147 -15.48 6.37 -5.00
C GLU A 147 -14.85 7.08 -6.20
N ILE A 148 -15.25 6.68 -7.39
CA ILE A 148 -14.80 7.31 -8.64
C ILE A 148 -16.00 7.61 -9.53
N THR A 149 -15.86 8.60 -10.38
CA THR A 149 -16.84 8.90 -11.43
C THR A 149 -16.26 8.44 -12.76
N ASP A 150 -17.01 7.63 -13.50
CA ASP A 150 -16.59 7.17 -14.82
C ASP A 150 -16.80 8.27 -15.91
N HIS A 151 -16.40 7.95 -17.13
CA HIS A 151 -16.49 8.86 -18.28
C HIS A 151 -17.94 9.17 -18.71
N THR A 152 -18.94 8.44 -18.17
CA THR A 152 -20.38 8.68 -18.38
C THR A 152 -21.02 9.49 -17.26
N ASN A 153 -20.21 9.98 -16.30
CA ASN A 153 -20.60 10.65 -15.05
C ASN A 153 -21.39 9.73 -14.08
N THR A 154 -21.19 8.43 -14.17
CA THR A 154 -21.75 7.47 -13.21
C THR A 154 -20.77 7.29 -12.05
N THR A 155 -21.25 7.46 -10.82
CA THR A 155 -20.44 7.20 -9.62
C THR A 155 -20.39 5.71 -9.34
N ILE A 156 -19.17 5.18 -9.18
CA ILE A 156 -18.90 3.80 -8.77
C ILE A 156 -18.54 3.83 -7.29
N THR A 157 -19.20 2.98 -6.51
CA THR A 157 -18.98 2.93 -5.06
C THR A 157 -17.57 2.49 -4.70
N PRO A 158 -17.00 2.92 -3.57
CA PRO A 158 -15.67 2.49 -3.17
C PRO A 158 -15.58 0.97 -2.92
N GLU A 159 -16.67 0.32 -2.53
CA GLU A 159 -16.78 -1.12 -2.39
C GLU A 159 -16.62 -1.82 -3.75
N ASP A 160 -17.31 -1.34 -4.78
CA ASP A 160 -17.22 -1.91 -6.13
C ASP A 160 -15.85 -1.64 -6.75
N VAL A 161 -15.29 -0.43 -6.59
CA VAL A 161 -13.93 -0.10 -7.03
C VAL A 161 -12.93 -1.07 -6.39
N HIS A 162 -12.98 -1.24 -5.08
CA HIS A 162 -12.11 -2.14 -4.35
C HIS A 162 -12.25 -3.58 -4.84
N LYS A 163 -13.48 -4.09 -4.89
CA LYS A 163 -13.78 -5.45 -5.33
C LYS A 163 -13.23 -5.75 -6.73
N HIS A 164 -13.41 -4.84 -7.67
CA HIS A 164 -12.94 -5.04 -9.05
C HIS A 164 -11.41 -5.01 -9.14
N GLU A 165 -10.74 -4.10 -8.42
CA GLU A 165 -9.27 -4.04 -8.39
C GLU A 165 -8.67 -5.29 -7.75
N ILE A 166 -9.20 -5.72 -6.60
CA ILE A 166 -8.76 -6.95 -5.94
C ILE A 166 -8.95 -8.17 -6.87
N ALA A 167 -10.10 -8.27 -7.55
CA ALA A 167 -10.35 -9.35 -8.49
C ALA A 167 -9.39 -9.34 -9.69
N ALA A 168 -9.06 -8.15 -10.21
CA ALA A 168 -8.13 -7.99 -11.33
C ALA A 168 -6.68 -8.31 -10.96
N LEU A 169 -6.30 -8.14 -9.70
CA LEU A 169 -4.96 -8.46 -9.19
C LEU A 169 -4.83 -9.94 -8.82
N HIS A 170 -5.93 -10.58 -8.40
CA HIS A 170 -5.93 -11.93 -7.86
C HIS A 170 -5.39 -12.97 -8.84
N LYS A 171 -4.39 -13.74 -8.43
CA LYS A 171 -3.68 -14.81 -9.18
C LYS A 171 -2.81 -14.34 -10.34
N GLU A 172 -3.14 -13.23 -10.98
CA GLU A 172 -2.31 -12.71 -12.07
C GLU A 172 -1.08 -11.95 -11.55
N PHE A 173 -1.29 -11.06 -10.57
CA PHE A 173 -0.24 -10.20 -10.02
C PHE A 173 0.01 -10.42 -8.53
N ALA A 174 -1.00 -10.84 -7.77
CA ALA A 174 -0.87 -10.97 -6.33
C ALA A 174 -1.68 -12.13 -5.76
N THR A 175 -1.18 -12.70 -4.67
CA THR A 175 -1.98 -13.52 -3.76
C THR A 175 -2.70 -12.58 -2.79
N ILE A 176 -4.04 -12.63 -2.81
CA ILE A 176 -4.85 -11.81 -1.91
C ILE A 176 -4.97 -12.50 -0.55
N VAL A 177 -4.69 -11.76 0.51
CA VAL A 177 -4.75 -12.23 1.90
C VAL A 177 -5.47 -11.22 2.77
N LYS A 178 -5.87 -11.64 3.98
CA LYS A 178 -6.38 -10.74 5.03
C LYS A 178 -5.37 -10.57 6.15
N THR A 179 -5.50 -9.51 6.89
CA THR A 179 -4.66 -9.21 8.05
C THR A 179 -4.64 -10.38 9.04
N ASP A 180 -5.81 -10.91 9.39
CA ASP A 180 -5.92 -12.03 10.33
C ASP A 180 -5.25 -13.31 9.82
N ASP A 181 -5.31 -13.60 8.52
CA ASP A 181 -4.65 -14.75 7.92
C ASP A 181 -3.13 -14.64 8.06
N VAL A 182 -2.58 -13.46 7.79
CA VAL A 182 -1.15 -13.17 7.94
C VAL A 182 -0.73 -13.33 9.40
N LEU A 183 -1.45 -12.67 10.33
CA LEU A 183 -1.13 -12.71 11.77
C LEU A 183 -1.24 -14.13 12.36
N THR A 184 -2.22 -14.92 11.91
CA THR A 184 -2.40 -16.31 12.34
C THR A 184 -1.22 -17.18 11.91
N GLN A 185 -0.74 -17.01 10.69
CA GLN A 185 0.44 -17.74 10.20
C GLN A 185 1.72 -17.36 10.94
N LEU A 186 1.89 -16.07 11.29
CA LEU A 186 3.03 -15.61 12.06
C LEU A 186 3.09 -16.19 13.49
N LYS A 187 1.96 -16.61 14.06
CA LYS A 187 1.91 -17.26 15.37
C LYS A 187 2.27 -18.74 15.32
N GLN A 188 2.22 -19.35 14.12
CA GLN A 188 2.50 -20.78 13.91
C GLN A 188 3.93 -21.05 13.42
N SER A 189 4.68 -20.01 13.09
CA SER A 189 6.08 -20.05 12.65
C SER A 189 7.03 -19.65 13.77
#